data_582e75621d895032115b3b0b126fb1b0
#
_entry.id   582e75621d895032115b3b0b126fb1b0
#
_cell.length_a   1.000
_cell.length_b   1.000
_cell.length_c   1.000
_cell.angle_alpha   90.00
_cell.angle_beta   90.00
_cell.angle_gamma   90.00
#
_symmetry.space_group_name_H-M   'P 1'
#
loop_
_entity.id
_entity.type
_entity.pdbx_description
1 polymer ?
#
loop_
_entity_poly.entity_id
_entity_poly.type
_entity_poly.pdbx_seq_one_letter_code
_entity_poly.pdbx_strand_id
1 'polypeptide(L)'
;MSEWKLSIGTAGAVGARQLKIDALPTTAYVMLGEHCMRNCAFCAQARDSTSQSKFLSRVAWEETPEAEAIRNIGLAFQAGKIKRACLQVVNTPDSHALVIRALDEFKKYGELPVVVSSHFTTVEQAAELFDKGAARLGLALDVATPELFASIKGGSWQNRWELLCACAERFPGRMTTHLIVGLGETEKEMWQVICECYKRQITVGLFAFTPLKGTKFADRQPPDRGSYRRLQIGLELLKKGYEATVVEFEGESITKINVPAVWEVLADGHAFRTTGCEDCNRPYYNEKPRDVLYNYHRPLTAEELELAFAESGVTGC
;
A
#
# COMPACT_ATOMS: atom_id res chain seq x y z
N MET A 1 9.47 -25.40 -12.62
CA MET A 1 8.07 -24.98 -12.41
C MET A 1 8.13 -23.55 -11.91
N SER A 2 7.27 -22.67 -12.39
CA SER A 2 7.22 -21.27 -11.94
C SER A 2 6.73 -21.21 -10.49
N GLU A 3 7.38 -20.40 -9.66
CA GLU A 3 7.02 -20.21 -8.25
C GLU A 3 6.53 -18.79 -8.04
N TRP A 4 5.52 -18.65 -7.22
CA TRP A 4 5.00 -17.39 -6.70
C TRP A 4 5.37 -17.26 -5.24
N LYS A 5 5.45 -16.04 -4.74
CA LYS A 5 5.70 -15.83 -3.32
C LYS A 5 4.43 -15.33 -2.65
N LEU A 6 3.87 -16.11 -1.73
CA LEU A 6 2.73 -15.71 -0.91
C LEU A 6 3.22 -15.03 0.37
N SER A 7 2.62 -13.90 0.75
CA SER A 7 2.90 -13.37 2.08
C SER A 7 2.53 -14.41 3.14
N ILE A 8 3.27 -14.44 4.24
CA ILE A 8 3.01 -15.40 5.33
C ILE A 8 1.56 -15.33 5.83
N GLY A 9 0.98 -14.11 5.86
CA GLY A 9 -0.43 -13.91 6.19
C GLY A 9 -1.36 -14.57 5.16
N THR A 10 -1.05 -14.43 3.87
CA THR A 10 -1.80 -15.10 2.80
C THR A 10 -1.73 -16.61 2.93
N ALA A 11 -0.54 -17.18 3.17
CA ALA A 11 -0.37 -18.61 3.41
C ALA A 11 -1.27 -19.12 4.57
N GLY A 12 -1.43 -18.29 5.62
CA GLY A 12 -2.39 -18.56 6.69
C GLY A 12 -3.84 -18.48 6.24
N ALA A 13 -4.23 -17.44 5.52
CA ALA A 13 -5.61 -17.22 5.07
C ALA A 13 -6.10 -18.31 4.10
N VAL A 14 -5.22 -18.80 3.23
CA VAL A 14 -5.54 -19.89 2.28
C VAL A 14 -5.39 -21.27 2.89
N GLY A 15 -5.00 -21.39 4.18
CA GLY A 15 -4.88 -22.66 4.88
C GLY A 15 -3.60 -23.44 4.60
N ALA A 16 -2.63 -22.88 3.89
CA ALA A 16 -1.33 -23.49 3.64
C ALA A 16 -0.42 -23.50 4.91
N ARG A 17 -0.74 -22.62 5.88
CA ARG A 17 0.00 -22.51 7.14
C ARG A 17 -0.92 -22.19 8.32
N GLN A 18 -0.59 -22.72 9.48
CA GLN A 18 -1.24 -22.30 10.74
C GLN A 18 -0.51 -21.07 11.31
N LEU A 19 -1.25 -19.99 11.57
CA LEU A 19 -0.75 -18.77 12.18
C LEU A 19 -1.53 -18.45 13.45
N LYS A 20 -0.82 -17.97 14.47
CA LYS A 20 -1.41 -17.40 15.68
C LYS A 20 -1.32 -15.89 15.63
N ILE A 21 -2.26 -15.26 14.93
CA ILE A 21 -2.40 -13.82 14.80
C ILE A 21 -3.84 -13.42 15.06
N ASP A 22 -4.06 -12.19 15.49
CA ASP A 22 -5.37 -11.64 15.86
C ASP A 22 -6.28 -11.39 14.65
N ALA A 23 -5.72 -11.20 13.46
CA ALA A 23 -6.48 -11.13 12.21
C ALA A 23 -5.68 -11.66 11.03
N LEU A 24 -6.32 -12.47 10.20
CA LEU A 24 -5.79 -12.88 8.90
C LEU A 24 -6.04 -11.78 7.85
N PRO A 25 -5.23 -11.73 6.78
CA PRO A 25 -5.52 -10.84 5.68
C PRO A 25 -6.81 -11.23 4.95
N THR A 26 -7.60 -10.23 4.61
CA THR A 26 -8.79 -10.35 3.75
C THR A 26 -8.45 -10.21 2.26
N THR A 27 -7.22 -9.85 1.97
CA THR A 27 -6.63 -9.79 0.63
C THR A 27 -5.50 -10.80 0.54
N ALA A 28 -5.47 -11.62 -0.51
CA ALA A 28 -4.32 -12.47 -0.80
C ALA A 28 -3.20 -11.64 -1.43
N TYR A 29 -2.08 -11.49 -0.73
CA TYR A 29 -0.91 -10.76 -1.23
C TYR A 29 0.06 -11.75 -1.86
N VAL A 30 0.34 -11.53 -3.14
CA VAL A 30 1.19 -12.38 -3.99
C VAL A 30 2.31 -11.54 -4.58
N MET A 31 3.54 -11.97 -4.46
CA MET A 31 4.69 -11.34 -5.13
C MET A 31 5.08 -12.16 -6.36
N LEU A 32 5.13 -11.48 -7.51
CA LEU A 32 5.52 -12.07 -8.79
C LEU A 32 6.87 -11.52 -9.24
N GLY A 33 7.70 -12.41 -9.78
CA GLY A 33 9.04 -12.07 -10.28
C GLY A 33 10.11 -12.07 -9.21
N GLU A 34 11.34 -12.03 -9.66
CA GLU A 34 12.56 -12.02 -8.84
C GLU A 34 13.54 -10.99 -9.38
N HIS A 35 14.44 -10.50 -8.52
CA HIS A 35 15.53 -9.59 -8.90
C HIS A 35 15.06 -8.33 -9.66
N CYS A 36 14.59 -7.36 -8.94
CA CYS A 36 14.11 -6.10 -9.48
C CYS A 36 15.19 -5.33 -10.26
N MET A 37 14.87 -4.86 -11.45
CA MET A 37 15.75 -3.97 -12.22
C MET A 37 15.91 -2.58 -11.59
N ARG A 38 14.98 -2.19 -10.69
CA ARG A 38 15.03 -0.90 -9.98
C ARG A 38 15.91 -1.00 -8.75
N ASN A 39 16.37 0.15 -8.26
CA ASN A 39 17.26 0.22 -7.11
C ASN A 39 16.74 1.17 -6.02
N CYS A 40 15.46 1.02 -5.65
CA CYS A 40 14.83 1.86 -4.63
C CYS A 40 15.53 1.66 -3.27
N ALA A 41 15.97 2.76 -2.65
CA ALA A 41 16.85 2.72 -1.47
C ALA A 41 16.26 2.02 -0.24
N PHE A 42 14.91 1.96 -0.14
CA PHE A 42 14.20 1.34 0.98
C PHE A 42 13.78 -0.12 0.73
N CYS A 43 13.89 -0.63 -0.51
CA CYS A 43 13.23 -1.86 -0.92
C CYS A 43 14.14 -3.08 -0.79
N ALA A 44 13.64 -4.14 -0.13
CA ALA A 44 14.35 -5.42 -0.03
C ALA A 44 14.56 -6.09 -1.40
N GLN A 45 13.67 -5.84 -2.36
CA GLN A 45 13.76 -6.37 -3.72
C GLN A 45 14.62 -5.51 -4.66
N ALA A 46 15.23 -4.42 -4.16
CA ALA A 46 16.08 -3.57 -4.99
C ALA A 46 17.28 -4.34 -5.55
N ARG A 47 17.71 -3.98 -6.76
CA ARG A 47 18.79 -4.67 -7.50
C ARG A 47 20.06 -4.87 -6.67
N ASP A 48 20.47 -3.85 -5.91
CA ASP A 48 21.70 -3.87 -5.11
C ASP A 48 21.44 -4.19 -3.64
N SER A 49 20.20 -4.59 -3.28
CA SER A 49 19.86 -4.97 -1.90
C SER A 49 20.55 -6.30 -1.54
N THR A 50 21.13 -6.35 -0.35
CA THR A 50 21.63 -7.58 0.28
C THR A 50 20.62 -8.20 1.24
N SER A 51 19.40 -7.66 1.28
CA SER A 51 18.29 -8.24 2.04
C SER A 51 17.89 -9.61 1.45
N GLN A 52 17.32 -10.47 2.28
CA GLN A 52 16.83 -11.75 1.78
C GLN A 52 15.65 -11.52 0.82
N SER A 53 15.65 -12.16 -0.34
CA SER A 53 14.61 -12.04 -1.38
C SER A 53 13.20 -12.44 -0.92
N LYS A 54 13.11 -13.13 0.22
CA LYS A 54 11.83 -13.49 0.85
C LYS A 54 11.17 -12.36 1.63
N PHE A 55 11.71 -11.14 1.64
CA PHE A 55 11.10 -10.01 2.33
C PHE A 55 10.58 -8.96 1.36
N LEU A 56 9.41 -8.42 1.67
CA LEU A 56 8.94 -7.14 1.15
C LEU A 56 8.34 -6.38 2.35
N SER A 57 8.90 -5.19 2.66
CA SER A 57 8.79 -4.60 3.99
C SER A 57 9.22 -5.63 5.05
N ARG A 58 8.56 -5.72 6.18
CA ARG A 58 8.86 -6.72 7.23
C ARG A 58 8.23 -8.08 7.02
N VAL A 59 7.31 -8.17 6.06
CA VAL A 59 6.57 -9.41 5.79
C VAL A 59 7.45 -10.41 5.08
N ALA A 60 7.46 -11.64 5.58
CA ALA A 60 8.08 -12.77 4.89
C ALA A 60 7.13 -13.30 3.82
N TRP A 61 7.72 -13.72 2.70
CA TRP A 61 7.02 -14.28 1.55
C TRP A 61 7.55 -15.67 1.29
N GLU A 62 6.65 -16.63 1.22
CA GLU A 62 6.98 -18.05 1.05
C GLU A 62 6.80 -18.47 -0.41
N GLU A 63 7.79 -19.15 -0.93
CA GLU A 63 7.74 -19.73 -2.27
C GLU A 63 6.68 -20.84 -2.32
N THR A 64 5.83 -20.77 -3.31
CA THR A 64 4.70 -21.68 -3.51
C THR A 64 4.59 -21.96 -5.01
N PRO A 65 4.46 -23.23 -5.42
CA PRO A 65 4.24 -23.55 -6.84
C PRO A 65 3.04 -22.77 -7.39
N GLU A 66 3.21 -22.15 -8.56
CA GLU A 66 2.21 -21.25 -9.17
C GLU A 66 0.80 -21.86 -9.20
N ALA A 67 0.68 -23.11 -9.70
CA ALA A 67 -0.62 -23.77 -9.78
C ALA A 67 -1.27 -24.01 -8.41
N GLU A 68 -0.46 -24.25 -7.38
CA GLU A 68 -0.95 -24.41 -6.01
C GLU A 68 -1.39 -23.06 -5.42
N ALA A 69 -0.59 -22.01 -5.60
CA ALA A 69 -0.92 -20.66 -5.15
C ALA A 69 -2.25 -20.18 -5.73
N ILE A 70 -2.43 -20.30 -7.05
CA ILE A 70 -3.64 -19.91 -7.75
C ILE A 70 -4.84 -20.69 -7.24
N ARG A 71 -4.72 -22.02 -7.16
CA ARG A 71 -5.79 -22.90 -6.67
C ARG A 71 -6.20 -22.54 -5.24
N ASN A 72 -5.24 -22.42 -4.33
CA ASN A 72 -5.53 -22.16 -2.91
C ASN A 72 -6.16 -20.79 -2.70
N ILE A 73 -5.71 -19.76 -3.44
CA ILE A 73 -6.31 -18.42 -3.44
C ILE A 73 -7.73 -18.48 -4.01
N GLY A 74 -7.94 -19.15 -5.14
CA GLY A 74 -9.26 -19.28 -5.75
C GLY A 74 -10.27 -19.98 -4.84
N LEU A 75 -9.87 -21.09 -4.22
CA LEU A 75 -10.71 -21.81 -3.25
C LEU A 75 -11.00 -20.97 -1.99
N ALA A 76 -10.02 -20.23 -1.48
CA ALA A 76 -10.22 -19.35 -0.35
C ALA A 76 -11.18 -18.20 -0.68
N PHE A 77 -11.16 -17.68 -1.90
CA PHE A 77 -12.13 -16.70 -2.39
C PHE A 77 -13.54 -17.30 -2.44
N GLN A 78 -13.70 -18.45 -3.06
CA GLN A 78 -15.00 -19.14 -3.14
C GLN A 78 -15.56 -19.47 -1.75
N ALA A 79 -14.69 -19.75 -0.78
CA ALA A 79 -15.07 -19.96 0.60
C ALA A 79 -15.31 -18.69 1.43
N GLY A 80 -15.21 -17.49 0.81
CA GLY A 80 -15.37 -16.19 1.48
C GLY A 80 -14.27 -15.81 2.48
N LYS A 81 -13.14 -16.56 2.53
CA LYS A 81 -12.03 -16.30 3.45
C LYS A 81 -11.20 -15.09 3.01
N ILE A 82 -11.07 -14.88 1.71
CA ILE A 82 -10.47 -13.69 1.12
C ILE A 82 -11.46 -13.03 0.17
N LYS A 83 -11.29 -11.74 -0.08
CA LYS A 83 -12.20 -10.95 -0.91
C LYS A 83 -11.56 -10.49 -2.21
N ARG A 84 -10.24 -10.53 -2.31
CA ARG A 84 -9.47 -10.14 -3.49
C ARG A 84 -8.06 -10.71 -3.48
N ALA A 85 -7.36 -10.63 -4.61
CA ALA A 85 -5.92 -10.84 -4.71
C ALA A 85 -5.21 -9.52 -5.04
N CYS A 86 -3.99 -9.34 -4.53
CA CYS A 86 -3.13 -8.22 -4.82
C CYS A 86 -1.77 -8.74 -5.29
N LEU A 87 -1.46 -8.53 -6.57
CA LEU A 87 -0.21 -8.90 -7.19
C LEU A 87 0.81 -7.76 -6.98
N GLN A 88 1.84 -8.04 -6.18
CA GLN A 88 3.00 -7.17 -5.98
C GLN A 88 4.07 -7.59 -6.98
N VAL A 89 4.20 -6.85 -8.08
CA VAL A 89 5.02 -7.28 -9.21
C VAL A 89 6.41 -6.67 -9.11
N VAL A 90 7.41 -7.54 -8.99
CA VAL A 90 8.82 -7.15 -9.08
C VAL A 90 9.10 -6.73 -10.53
N ASN A 91 9.76 -5.60 -10.72
CA ASN A 91 10.04 -5.08 -12.06
C ASN A 91 11.15 -5.89 -12.74
N THR A 92 10.75 -6.81 -13.60
CA THR A 92 11.60 -7.69 -14.43
C THR A 92 11.23 -7.50 -15.91
N PRO A 93 12.07 -7.92 -16.86
CA PRO A 93 11.76 -7.80 -18.29
C PRO A 93 10.46 -8.50 -18.71
N ASP A 94 10.09 -9.57 -18.02
CA ASP A 94 8.91 -10.40 -18.30
C ASP A 94 7.72 -10.08 -17.38
N SER A 95 7.84 -9.08 -16.49
CA SER A 95 6.83 -8.78 -15.47
C SER A 95 5.43 -8.55 -16.03
N HIS A 96 5.31 -7.92 -17.22
CA HIS A 96 4.03 -7.68 -17.87
C HIS A 96 3.36 -9.01 -18.31
N ALA A 97 4.12 -9.89 -18.94
CA ALA A 97 3.64 -11.21 -19.35
C ALA A 97 3.24 -12.11 -18.17
N LEU A 98 4.01 -12.03 -17.06
CA LEU A 98 3.68 -12.73 -15.80
C LEU A 98 2.32 -12.28 -15.26
N VAL A 99 2.04 -10.98 -15.28
CA VAL A 99 0.75 -10.42 -14.82
C VAL A 99 -0.40 -10.90 -15.70
N ILE A 100 -0.25 -10.82 -17.03
CA ILE A 100 -1.30 -11.27 -17.98
C ILE A 100 -1.63 -12.73 -17.72
N ARG A 101 -0.62 -13.60 -17.59
CA ARG A 101 -0.81 -15.02 -17.28
C ARG A 101 -1.54 -15.21 -15.93
N ALA A 102 -1.14 -14.47 -14.90
CA ALA A 102 -1.78 -14.56 -13.60
C ALA A 102 -3.27 -14.14 -13.65
N LEU A 103 -3.59 -13.07 -14.38
CA LEU A 103 -4.98 -12.61 -14.56
C LEU A 103 -5.82 -13.67 -15.30
N ASP A 104 -5.28 -14.25 -16.38
CA ASP A 104 -5.98 -15.30 -17.14
C ASP A 104 -6.22 -16.57 -16.29
N GLU A 105 -5.27 -16.94 -15.42
CA GLU A 105 -5.44 -18.08 -14.52
C GLU A 105 -6.49 -17.84 -13.44
N PHE A 106 -6.52 -16.63 -12.84
CA PHE A 106 -7.51 -16.31 -11.80
C PHE A 106 -8.96 -16.28 -12.31
N LYS A 107 -9.20 -15.98 -13.59
CA LYS A 107 -10.54 -16.05 -14.20
C LYS A 107 -11.22 -17.41 -14.03
N LYS A 108 -10.45 -18.50 -13.88
CA LYS A 108 -10.95 -19.85 -13.66
C LYS A 108 -11.72 -20.02 -12.34
N TYR A 109 -11.53 -19.08 -11.41
CA TYR A 109 -12.13 -19.12 -10.06
C TYR A 109 -13.27 -18.10 -9.87
N GLY A 110 -13.85 -17.61 -10.96
CA GLY A 110 -14.95 -16.66 -10.95
C GLY A 110 -14.48 -15.21 -10.93
N GLU A 111 -15.29 -14.33 -10.32
CA GLU A 111 -15.06 -12.88 -10.32
C GLU A 111 -14.13 -12.42 -9.17
N LEU A 112 -13.07 -13.16 -8.90
CA LEU A 112 -12.06 -12.73 -7.91
C LEU A 112 -11.49 -11.38 -8.34
N PRO A 113 -11.68 -10.28 -7.57
CA PRO A 113 -11.10 -8.99 -7.92
C PRO A 113 -9.58 -9.04 -7.76
N VAL A 114 -8.83 -8.83 -8.84
CA VAL A 114 -7.37 -8.82 -8.83
C VAL A 114 -6.86 -7.39 -8.97
N VAL A 115 -6.11 -6.93 -7.96
CA VAL A 115 -5.38 -5.66 -7.99
C VAL A 115 -3.95 -5.94 -8.42
N VAL A 116 -3.42 -5.17 -9.35
CA VAL A 116 -2.05 -5.32 -9.85
C VAL A 116 -1.23 -4.08 -9.51
N SER A 117 -0.24 -4.23 -8.64
CA SER A 117 0.77 -3.21 -8.38
C SER A 117 2.03 -3.55 -9.17
N SER A 118 2.23 -2.87 -10.31
CA SER A 118 3.31 -3.18 -11.24
C SER A 118 3.95 -1.92 -11.84
N HIS A 119 4.99 -2.15 -12.63
CA HIS A 119 5.71 -1.11 -13.33
C HIS A 119 5.36 -1.17 -14.82
N PHE A 120 4.37 -0.38 -15.21
CA PHE A 120 4.06 -0.10 -16.62
C PHE A 120 4.49 1.33 -16.96
N THR A 121 4.67 1.63 -18.25
CA THR A 121 5.24 2.89 -18.74
C THR A 121 4.33 3.65 -19.70
N THR A 122 3.23 3.04 -20.15
CA THR A 122 2.25 3.68 -21.02
C THR A 122 0.82 3.42 -20.59
N VAL A 123 -0.11 4.26 -21.04
CA VAL A 123 -1.54 4.11 -20.79
C VAL A 123 -2.10 2.87 -21.50
N GLU A 124 -1.52 2.49 -22.65
CA GLU A 124 -1.91 1.32 -23.43
C GLU A 124 -1.61 0.02 -22.67
N GLN A 125 -0.44 -0.06 -21.99
CA GLN A 125 -0.13 -1.19 -21.11
C GLN A 125 -1.13 -1.28 -19.95
N ALA A 126 -1.53 -0.15 -19.38
CA ALA A 126 -2.56 -0.13 -18.34
C ALA A 126 -3.91 -0.62 -18.91
N ALA A 127 -4.30 -0.15 -20.11
CA ALA A 127 -5.52 -0.59 -20.79
C ALA A 127 -5.54 -2.11 -20.99
N GLU A 128 -4.44 -2.67 -21.51
CA GLU A 128 -4.32 -4.11 -21.71
C GLU A 128 -4.52 -4.90 -20.40
N LEU A 129 -3.93 -4.45 -19.29
CA LEU A 129 -4.13 -5.10 -17.99
C LEU A 129 -5.58 -5.02 -17.52
N PHE A 130 -6.28 -3.91 -17.78
CA PHE A 130 -7.72 -3.79 -17.49
C PHE A 130 -8.57 -4.70 -18.38
N ASP A 131 -8.25 -4.80 -19.66
CA ASP A 131 -8.92 -5.71 -20.60
C ASP A 131 -8.70 -7.17 -20.23
N LYS A 132 -7.56 -7.49 -19.66
CA LYS A 132 -7.24 -8.81 -19.08
C LYS A 132 -7.94 -9.08 -17.75
N GLY A 133 -8.67 -8.11 -17.18
CA GLY A 133 -9.51 -8.30 -16.01
C GLY A 133 -8.91 -7.80 -14.70
N ALA A 134 -7.85 -6.98 -14.73
CA ALA A 134 -7.41 -6.29 -13.52
C ALA A 134 -8.54 -5.41 -12.97
N ALA A 135 -8.89 -5.55 -11.69
CA ALA A 135 -9.90 -4.71 -11.05
C ALA A 135 -9.38 -3.29 -10.80
N ARG A 136 -8.13 -3.18 -10.35
CA ARG A 136 -7.42 -1.92 -10.12
C ARG A 136 -5.94 -2.07 -10.48
N LEU A 137 -5.31 -0.95 -10.86
CA LEU A 137 -3.87 -0.90 -11.09
C LEU A 137 -3.20 0.05 -10.11
N GLY A 138 -2.08 -0.40 -9.55
CA GLY A 138 -1.21 0.39 -8.69
C GLY A 138 0.04 0.83 -9.44
N LEU A 139 0.27 2.14 -9.50
CA LEU A 139 1.49 2.75 -10.00
C LEU A 139 2.14 3.54 -8.87
N ALA A 140 3.08 2.91 -8.16
CA ALA A 140 3.64 3.44 -6.93
C ALA A 140 4.51 4.69 -7.15
N LEU A 141 4.14 5.80 -6.54
CA LEU A 141 4.98 6.99 -6.38
C LEU A 141 5.98 6.79 -5.25
N ASP A 142 5.51 6.29 -4.11
CA ASP A 142 6.20 6.06 -2.85
C ASP A 142 6.66 7.34 -2.13
N VAL A 143 7.13 8.36 -2.85
CA VAL A 143 7.68 9.61 -2.30
C VAL A 143 6.90 10.83 -2.79
N ALA A 144 6.95 11.90 -2.00
CA ALA A 144 6.14 13.09 -2.23
C ALA A 144 6.75 14.10 -3.21
N THR A 145 8.08 14.12 -3.39
CA THR A 145 8.74 15.16 -4.20
C THR A 145 9.62 14.61 -5.32
N PRO A 146 9.85 15.39 -6.38
CA PRO A 146 10.76 15.02 -7.47
C PRO A 146 12.18 14.72 -7.00
N GLU A 147 12.70 15.49 -6.04
CA GLU A 147 14.06 15.37 -5.51
C GLU A 147 14.23 14.04 -4.76
N LEU A 148 13.25 13.72 -3.91
CA LEU A 148 13.22 12.43 -3.21
C LEU A 148 13.06 11.27 -4.18
N PHE A 149 12.24 11.43 -5.22
CA PHE A 149 12.09 10.38 -6.22
C PHE A 149 13.39 10.09 -6.96
N ALA A 150 14.09 11.13 -7.41
CA ALA A 150 15.35 10.99 -8.12
C ALA A 150 16.42 10.32 -7.25
N SER A 151 16.52 10.72 -5.97
CA SER A 151 17.54 10.20 -5.05
C SER A 151 17.24 8.81 -4.50
N ILE A 152 15.95 8.48 -4.26
CA ILE A 152 15.53 7.25 -3.57
C ILE A 152 15.15 6.15 -4.56
N LYS A 153 14.43 6.49 -5.63
CA LYS A 153 13.91 5.52 -6.61
C LYS A 153 14.64 5.55 -7.94
N GLY A 154 15.23 6.71 -8.26
CA GLY A 154 15.80 6.99 -9.59
C GLY A 154 14.74 7.21 -10.66
N GLY A 155 15.12 7.96 -11.70
CA GLY A 155 14.23 8.33 -12.80
C GLY A 155 13.45 9.62 -12.53
N SER A 156 12.38 9.87 -13.29
CA SER A 156 11.58 11.09 -13.26
C SER A 156 10.28 10.89 -12.48
N TRP A 157 10.08 11.68 -11.42
CA TRP A 157 8.81 11.78 -10.72
C TRP A 157 7.74 12.34 -11.64
N GLN A 158 8.06 13.37 -12.43
CA GLN A 158 7.14 14.02 -13.33
C GLN A 158 6.54 13.02 -14.34
N ASN A 159 7.37 12.24 -15.01
CA ASN A 159 6.88 11.22 -15.97
C ASN A 159 5.99 10.17 -15.26
N ARG A 160 6.33 9.79 -14.02
CA ARG A 160 5.53 8.84 -13.24
C ARG A 160 4.18 9.42 -12.85
N TRP A 161 4.18 10.68 -12.42
CA TRP A 161 2.98 11.41 -12.05
C TRP A 161 2.06 11.62 -13.24
N GLU A 162 2.60 12.11 -14.37
CA GLU A 162 1.83 12.30 -15.61
C GLU A 162 1.18 11.01 -16.10
N LEU A 163 1.92 9.90 -16.08
CA LEU A 163 1.37 8.60 -16.43
C LEU A 163 0.24 8.17 -15.48
N LEU A 164 0.43 8.35 -14.17
CA LEU A 164 -0.60 8.04 -13.18
C LEU A 164 -1.86 8.88 -13.40
N CYS A 165 -1.71 10.18 -13.67
CA CYS A 165 -2.83 11.07 -13.96
C CYS A 165 -3.55 10.70 -15.25
N ALA A 166 -2.82 10.44 -16.34
CA ALA A 166 -3.41 10.02 -17.62
C ALA A 166 -4.18 8.70 -17.49
N CYS A 167 -3.63 7.76 -16.72
CA CYS A 167 -4.36 6.51 -16.41
C CYS A 167 -5.60 6.77 -15.54
N ALA A 168 -5.53 7.66 -14.55
CA ALA A 168 -6.67 7.99 -13.71
C ALA A 168 -7.80 8.69 -14.50
N GLU A 169 -7.45 9.55 -15.45
CA GLU A 169 -8.40 10.20 -16.34
C GLU A 169 -9.11 9.16 -17.24
N ARG A 170 -8.36 8.22 -17.83
CA ARG A 170 -8.90 7.19 -18.71
C ARG A 170 -9.68 6.12 -17.97
N PHE A 171 -9.32 5.83 -16.71
CA PHE A 171 -9.90 4.78 -15.87
C PHE A 171 -10.28 5.31 -14.48
N PRO A 172 -11.30 6.20 -14.40
CA PRO A 172 -11.68 6.86 -13.14
C PRO A 172 -11.93 5.88 -12.00
N GLY A 173 -11.37 6.16 -10.82
CA GLY A 173 -11.54 5.37 -9.62
C GLY A 173 -10.84 4.00 -9.63
N ARG A 174 -10.15 3.62 -10.72
CA ARG A 174 -9.48 2.31 -10.84
C ARG A 174 -7.97 2.36 -10.62
N MET A 175 -7.39 3.56 -10.49
CA MET A 175 -5.95 3.71 -10.19
C MET A 175 -5.69 3.80 -8.71
N THR A 176 -4.55 3.24 -8.30
CA THR A 176 -4.03 3.35 -6.93
C THR A 176 -2.56 3.77 -6.95
N THR A 177 -2.12 4.40 -5.87
CA THR A 177 -0.69 4.64 -5.63
C THR A 177 -0.32 4.31 -4.19
N HIS A 178 0.95 4.04 -3.95
CA HIS A 178 1.51 3.94 -2.61
C HIS A 178 2.25 5.24 -2.29
N LEU A 179 2.10 5.70 -1.06
CA LEU A 179 2.88 6.77 -0.46
C LEU A 179 3.49 6.27 0.85
N ILE A 180 4.79 6.48 1.04
CA ILE A 180 5.53 6.03 2.21
C ILE A 180 5.99 7.26 2.98
N VAL A 181 5.43 7.44 4.16
CA VAL A 181 5.80 8.53 5.08
C VAL A 181 7.11 8.18 5.78
N GLY A 182 8.01 9.15 5.89
CA GLY A 182 9.30 9.02 6.59
C GLY A 182 10.49 8.76 5.67
N LEU A 183 10.37 9.08 4.39
CA LEU A 183 11.47 8.99 3.43
C LEU A 183 12.27 10.30 3.30
N GLY A 184 11.85 11.38 3.98
CA GLY A 184 12.52 12.68 4.01
C GLY A 184 11.65 13.85 3.57
N GLU A 185 10.41 13.59 3.25
CA GLU A 185 9.40 14.60 2.96
C GLU A 185 8.89 15.29 4.22
N THR A 186 8.32 16.48 4.05
CA THR A 186 7.55 17.18 5.07
C THR A 186 6.09 16.71 5.08
N GLU A 187 5.36 16.98 6.17
CA GLU A 187 3.92 16.70 6.22
C GLU A 187 3.16 17.46 5.12
N LYS A 188 3.56 18.69 4.85
CA LYS A 188 2.93 19.54 3.84
C LYS A 188 3.14 19.00 2.43
N GLU A 189 4.33 18.55 2.08
CA GLU A 189 4.61 17.92 0.78
C GLU A 189 3.80 16.64 0.60
N MET A 190 3.76 15.79 1.63
CA MET A 190 2.96 14.56 1.61
C MET A 190 1.48 14.86 1.48
N TRP A 191 0.97 15.84 2.22
CA TRP A 191 -0.43 16.27 2.16
C TRP A 191 -0.83 16.78 0.78
N GLN A 192 0.02 17.58 0.13
CA GLN A 192 -0.23 18.07 -1.21
C GLN A 192 -0.42 16.93 -2.22
N VAL A 193 0.43 15.90 -2.18
CA VAL A 193 0.30 14.74 -3.06
C VAL A 193 -0.97 13.93 -2.74
N ILE A 194 -1.30 13.76 -1.46
CA ILE A 194 -2.55 13.10 -1.03
C ILE A 194 -3.77 13.82 -1.61
N CYS A 195 -3.82 15.16 -1.50
CA CYS A 195 -4.92 15.97 -2.02
C CYS A 195 -5.04 15.86 -3.54
N GLU A 196 -3.91 15.91 -4.24
CA GLU A 196 -3.88 15.79 -5.70
C GLU A 196 -4.32 14.40 -6.19
N CYS A 197 -3.95 13.34 -5.45
CA CYS A 197 -4.45 11.99 -5.70
C CYS A 197 -5.98 11.92 -5.50
N TYR A 198 -6.46 12.48 -4.38
CA TYR A 198 -7.90 12.46 -4.05
C TYR A 198 -8.73 13.18 -5.13
N LYS A 199 -8.33 14.38 -5.55
CA LYS A 199 -9.00 15.14 -6.62
C LYS A 199 -9.15 14.35 -7.92
N ARG A 200 -8.21 13.44 -8.21
CA ARG A 200 -8.18 12.60 -9.40
C ARG A 200 -8.74 11.20 -9.19
N GLN A 201 -9.40 10.96 -8.05
CA GLN A 201 -9.95 9.65 -7.69
C GLN A 201 -8.88 8.53 -7.71
N ILE A 202 -7.62 8.87 -7.42
CA ILE A 202 -6.53 7.91 -7.24
C ILE A 202 -6.54 7.45 -5.79
N THR A 203 -6.75 6.16 -5.58
CA THR A 203 -6.74 5.58 -4.23
C THR A 203 -5.34 5.57 -3.65
N VAL A 204 -5.15 6.17 -2.48
CA VAL A 204 -3.86 6.20 -1.78
C VAL A 204 -3.76 5.07 -0.76
N GLY A 205 -2.74 4.24 -0.90
CA GLY A 205 -2.27 3.36 0.16
C GLY A 205 -1.14 4.05 0.93
N LEU A 206 -1.40 4.46 2.16
CA LEU A 206 -0.41 5.13 3.02
C LEU A 206 0.37 4.08 3.81
N PHE A 207 1.69 4.21 3.82
CA PHE A 207 2.61 3.31 4.51
C PHE A 207 3.56 4.11 5.40
N ALA A 208 3.92 3.56 6.55
CA ALA A 208 5.05 4.05 7.31
C ALA A 208 6.34 3.42 6.77
N PHE A 209 7.37 4.23 6.59
CA PHE A 209 8.69 3.71 6.26
C PHE A 209 9.15 2.71 7.33
N THR A 210 9.68 1.59 6.88
CA THR A 210 10.20 0.54 7.77
C THR A 210 11.63 0.20 7.37
N PRO A 211 12.62 0.49 8.22
CA PRO A 211 14.01 0.17 7.92
C PRO A 211 14.22 -1.34 7.84
N LEU A 212 14.93 -1.79 6.81
CA LEU A 212 15.21 -3.20 6.57
C LEU A 212 16.70 -3.42 6.41
N LYS A 213 17.24 -4.39 7.15
CA LYS A 213 18.64 -4.80 7.02
C LYS A 213 18.94 -5.22 5.58
N GLY A 214 20.04 -4.74 5.04
CA GLY A 214 20.49 -5.03 3.68
C GLY A 214 19.94 -4.06 2.61
N THR A 215 19.12 -3.08 2.99
CA THR A 215 18.74 -1.96 2.13
C THR A 215 19.64 -0.74 2.37
N LYS A 216 19.65 0.22 1.44
CA LYS A 216 20.40 1.47 1.63
C LYS A 216 19.90 2.31 2.81
N PHE A 217 18.63 2.12 3.22
CA PHE A 217 17.98 2.85 4.30
C PHE A 217 17.85 2.03 5.58
N ALA A 218 18.67 0.98 5.75
CA ALA A 218 18.63 0.10 6.91
C ALA A 218 18.81 0.83 8.27
N ASP A 219 19.57 1.92 8.27
CA ASP A 219 19.91 2.66 9.49
C ASP A 219 19.05 3.92 9.73
N ARG A 220 18.06 4.17 8.86
CA ARG A 220 17.12 5.28 9.06
C ARG A 220 16.07 4.92 10.11
N GLN A 221 15.50 5.96 10.73
CA GLN A 221 14.40 5.79 11.68
C GLN A 221 13.04 5.73 10.95
N PRO A 222 12.07 5.01 11.50
CA PRO A 222 10.67 5.13 11.08
C PRO A 222 10.17 6.57 11.25
N PRO A 223 9.05 6.95 10.58
CA PRO A 223 8.46 8.27 10.76
C PRO A 223 7.99 8.51 12.20
N ASP A 224 7.92 9.77 12.58
CA ASP A 224 7.22 10.18 13.80
C ASP A 224 5.75 9.76 13.73
N ARG A 225 5.21 9.22 14.83
CA ARG A 225 3.83 8.74 14.84
C ARG A 225 2.82 9.87 14.76
N GLY A 226 3.10 10.97 15.43
CA GLY A 226 2.21 12.13 15.39
C GLY A 226 2.03 12.63 13.96
N SER A 227 3.12 12.78 13.24
CA SER A 227 3.13 13.13 11.82
C SER A 227 2.30 12.14 10.98
N TYR A 228 2.53 10.85 11.19
CA TYR A 228 1.77 9.81 10.47
C TYR A 228 0.27 9.87 10.80
N ARG A 229 -0.11 10.05 12.09
CA ARG A 229 -1.50 10.16 12.54
C ARG A 229 -2.20 11.36 11.92
N ARG A 230 -1.55 12.53 11.88
CA ARG A 230 -2.13 13.74 11.27
C ARG A 230 -2.44 13.55 9.80
N LEU A 231 -1.54 12.90 9.05
CA LEU A 231 -1.77 12.55 7.64
C LEU A 231 -2.91 11.52 7.48
N GLN A 232 -3.00 10.52 8.37
CA GLN A 232 -4.11 9.56 8.37
C GLN A 232 -5.46 10.26 8.61
N ILE A 233 -5.53 11.16 9.60
CA ILE A 233 -6.74 11.94 9.90
C ILE A 233 -7.14 12.77 8.68
N GLY A 234 -6.19 13.52 8.10
CA GLY A 234 -6.46 14.32 6.91
C GLY A 234 -7.00 13.49 5.75
N LEU A 235 -6.35 12.36 5.45
CA LEU A 235 -6.79 11.45 4.38
C LEU A 235 -8.21 10.91 4.61
N GLU A 236 -8.56 10.57 5.85
CA GLU A 236 -9.90 10.08 6.17
C GLU A 236 -10.95 11.19 6.08
N LEU A 237 -10.62 12.40 6.50
CA LEU A 237 -11.51 13.56 6.35
C LEU A 237 -11.80 13.86 4.87
N LEU A 238 -10.80 13.81 3.99
CA LEU A 238 -11.03 13.92 2.54
C LEU A 238 -12.03 12.85 2.06
N LYS A 239 -11.88 11.59 2.48
CA LYS A 239 -12.80 10.51 2.11
C LYS A 239 -14.22 10.71 2.65
N LYS A 240 -14.35 11.37 3.80
CA LYS A 240 -15.64 11.78 4.37
C LYS A 240 -16.22 13.05 3.72
N GLY A 241 -15.54 13.62 2.71
CA GLY A 241 -16.01 14.76 1.91
C GLY A 241 -15.64 16.13 2.47
N TYR A 242 -14.75 16.19 3.45
CA TYR A 242 -14.23 17.48 3.92
C TYR A 242 -13.23 18.07 2.92
N GLU A 243 -13.16 19.40 2.88
CA GLU A 243 -12.21 20.14 2.04
C GLU A 243 -10.78 20.00 2.56
N ALA A 244 -9.80 20.06 1.67
CA ALA A 244 -8.38 19.99 2.06
C ALA A 244 -7.95 21.15 3.00
N THR A 245 -8.68 22.25 2.94
CA THR A 245 -8.46 23.47 3.75
C THR A 245 -8.75 23.31 5.25
N VAL A 246 -9.38 22.19 5.66
CA VAL A 246 -9.56 21.91 7.10
C VAL A 246 -8.24 21.60 7.80
N VAL A 247 -7.19 21.27 7.04
CA VAL A 247 -5.84 20.99 7.54
C VAL A 247 -5.00 22.28 7.47
N GLU A 248 -4.57 22.77 8.63
CA GLU A 248 -3.71 23.95 8.76
C GLU A 248 -2.27 23.58 9.11
N PHE A 249 -1.36 24.41 8.63
CA PHE A 249 0.08 24.21 8.78
C PHE A 249 0.71 25.39 9.51
N GLU A 250 1.69 25.08 10.37
CA GLU A 250 2.69 26.04 10.82
C GLU A 250 4.05 25.57 10.26
N GLY A 251 4.64 26.38 9.37
CA GLY A 251 5.77 25.93 8.57
C GLY A 251 5.41 24.72 7.70
N GLU A 252 6.08 23.61 7.93
CA GLU A 252 5.91 22.38 7.15
C GLU A 252 5.13 21.28 7.88
N SER A 253 4.69 21.54 9.12
CA SER A 253 3.97 20.58 9.95
C SER A 253 2.48 20.91 10.05
N ILE A 254 1.64 19.87 10.09
CA ILE A 254 0.21 20.01 10.40
C ILE A 254 0.08 20.32 11.90
N THR A 255 -0.57 21.44 12.23
CA THR A 255 -0.75 21.86 13.63
C THR A 255 -2.21 21.84 14.06
N LYS A 256 -3.14 21.97 13.11
CA LYS A 256 -4.56 22.05 13.44
C LYS A 256 -5.42 21.40 12.37
N ILE A 257 -6.53 20.84 12.80
CA ILE A 257 -7.59 20.31 11.94
C ILE A 257 -8.90 20.98 12.31
N ASN A 258 -9.37 21.86 11.43
CA ASN A 258 -10.56 22.68 11.63
C ASN A 258 -11.84 21.92 11.27
N VAL A 259 -12.17 20.93 12.05
CA VAL A 259 -13.42 20.17 11.95
C VAL A 259 -14.06 20.14 13.33
N PRO A 260 -15.24 20.75 13.51
CA PRO A 260 -15.95 20.68 14.79
C PRO A 260 -16.17 19.22 15.21
N ALA A 261 -15.93 18.94 16.50
CA ALA A 261 -16.08 17.61 17.06
C ALA A 261 -15.36 16.51 16.24
N VAL A 262 -14.13 16.79 15.74
CA VAL A 262 -13.36 15.90 14.85
C VAL A 262 -13.23 14.48 15.40
N TRP A 263 -13.16 14.33 16.73
CA TRP A 263 -13.06 13.03 17.38
C TRP A 263 -14.36 12.23 17.29
N GLU A 264 -15.52 12.88 17.29
CA GLU A 264 -16.81 12.23 17.05
C GLU A 264 -16.94 11.81 15.59
N VAL A 265 -16.50 12.67 14.67
CA VAL A 265 -16.47 12.36 13.22
C VAL A 265 -15.60 11.14 12.91
N LEU A 266 -14.54 10.92 13.68
CA LEU A 266 -13.56 9.84 13.50
C LEU A 266 -13.69 8.71 14.54
N ALA A 267 -14.77 8.69 15.33
CA ALA A 267 -14.99 7.69 16.39
C ALA A 267 -15.08 6.25 15.90
N ASP A 268 -15.33 6.05 14.59
CA ASP A 268 -15.31 4.74 13.93
C ASP A 268 -13.88 4.15 13.81
N GLY A 269 -12.85 4.94 14.09
CA GLY A 269 -11.44 4.55 14.03
C GLY A 269 -10.91 4.26 12.62
N HIS A 270 -11.69 4.47 11.57
CA HIS A 270 -11.29 4.17 10.20
C HIS A 270 -10.06 4.97 9.76
N ALA A 271 -9.88 6.18 10.29
CA ALA A 271 -8.71 7.01 10.02
C ALA A 271 -7.38 6.25 10.25
N PHE A 272 -7.32 5.45 11.31
CA PHE A 272 -6.09 4.77 11.74
C PHE A 272 -5.94 3.34 11.21
N ARG A 273 -6.90 2.89 10.41
CA ARG A 273 -6.83 1.57 9.78
C ARG A 273 -6.02 1.61 8.48
N THR A 274 -5.69 0.41 8.00
CA THR A 274 -5.03 0.24 6.70
C THR A 274 -5.80 0.97 5.60
N THR A 275 -5.12 1.84 4.87
CA THR A 275 -5.66 2.57 3.72
C THR A 275 -5.32 1.86 2.41
N GLY A 276 -6.00 2.23 1.32
CA GLY A 276 -5.81 1.66 -0.02
C GLY A 276 -7.10 1.08 -0.58
N CYS A 277 -6.98 -0.04 -1.28
CA CYS A 277 -8.15 -0.72 -1.87
C CYS A 277 -9.12 -1.19 -0.78
N GLU A 278 -10.39 -1.34 -1.14
CA GLU A 278 -11.39 -1.97 -0.28
C GLU A 278 -10.89 -3.33 0.22
N ASP A 279 -11.26 -3.69 1.44
CA ASP A 279 -10.88 -4.94 2.09
C ASP A 279 -9.35 -5.16 2.24
N CYS A 280 -8.53 -4.14 2.03
CA CYS A 280 -7.09 -4.22 2.25
C CYS A 280 -6.77 -3.98 3.72
N ASN A 281 -6.26 -4.99 4.44
CA ASN A 281 -5.96 -4.85 5.88
C ASN A 281 -4.48 -5.06 6.25
N ARG A 282 -3.67 -5.66 5.41
CA ARG A 282 -2.19 -5.83 5.54
C ARG A 282 -1.69 -6.04 6.97
N PRO A 283 -2.06 -7.14 7.67
CA PRO A 283 -1.66 -7.34 9.04
C PRO A 283 -0.13 -7.33 9.22
N TYR A 284 0.35 -6.55 10.20
CA TYR A 284 1.76 -6.46 10.60
C TYR A 284 2.75 -6.13 9.48
N TYR A 285 2.32 -5.29 8.53
CA TYR A 285 3.16 -4.95 7.38
C TYR A 285 4.35 -4.05 7.77
N ASN A 286 4.15 -3.13 8.69
CA ASN A 286 5.16 -2.19 9.16
C ASN A 286 5.72 -2.54 10.55
N GLU A 287 4.95 -3.19 11.43
CA GLU A 287 5.26 -3.39 12.83
C GLU A 287 5.29 -4.87 13.21
N LYS A 288 5.92 -5.17 14.35
CA LYS A 288 5.85 -6.51 14.98
C LYS A 288 4.51 -6.68 15.72
N PRO A 289 4.03 -7.92 15.86
CA PRO A 289 3.00 -8.19 16.85
C PRO A 289 3.42 -7.66 18.22
N ARG A 290 2.53 -6.92 18.90
CA ARG A 290 2.72 -6.21 20.18
C ARG A 290 3.33 -4.81 20.10
N ASP A 291 3.80 -4.36 18.95
CA ASP A 291 4.15 -2.95 18.77
C ASP A 291 2.84 -2.12 18.64
N VAL A 292 2.94 -0.81 18.91
CA VAL A 292 1.86 0.12 18.54
C VAL A 292 1.85 0.27 17.03
N LEU A 293 0.69 -0.01 16.42
CA LEU A 293 0.56 -0.08 14.97
C LEU A 293 0.47 1.32 14.34
N TYR A 294 1.12 1.53 13.21
CA TYR A 294 0.86 2.68 12.33
C TYR A 294 -0.50 2.52 11.62
N ASN A 295 -0.77 1.31 11.13
CA ASN A 295 -2.02 0.98 10.46
C ASN A 295 -2.67 -0.22 11.14
N TYR A 296 -3.82 0.00 11.75
CA TYR A 296 -4.57 -1.10 12.34
C TYR A 296 -5.24 -1.94 11.26
N HIS A 297 -5.06 -3.23 11.32
CA HIS A 297 -5.59 -4.20 10.34
C HIS A 297 -6.98 -4.74 10.73
N ARG A 298 -7.50 -4.31 11.88
CA ARG A 298 -8.80 -4.63 12.47
C ARG A 298 -9.43 -3.37 13.06
N PRO A 299 -10.70 -3.41 13.50
CA PRO A 299 -11.24 -2.35 14.34
C PRO A 299 -10.37 -2.11 15.58
N LEU A 300 -10.18 -0.85 15.94
CA LEU A 300 -9.43 -0.44 17.12
C LEU A 300 -10.23 -0.73 18.40
N THR A 301 -9.53 -1.03 19.50
CA THR A 301 -10.14 -0.93 20.83
C THR A 301 -10.30 0.54 21.21
N ALA A 302 -11.07 0.81 22.27
CA ALA A 302 -11.23 2.18 22.78
C ALA A 302 -9.87 2.79 23.18
N GLU A 303 -9.04 2.01 23.86
CA GLU A 303 -7.70 2.45 24.32
C GLU A 303 -6.76 2.72 23.12
N GLU A 304 -6.83 1.88 22.08
CA GLU A 304 -6.05 2.09 20.86
C GLU A 304 -6.49 3.35 20.11
N LEU A 305 -7.79 3.62 20.09
CA LEU A 305 -8.34 4.82 19.46
C LEU A 305 -7.93 6.09 20.22
N GLU A 306 -8.06 6.09 21.55
CA GLU A 306 -7.62 7.18 22.42
C GLU A 306 -6.11 7.45 22.25
N LEU A 307 -5.30 6.39 22.24
CA LEU A 307 -3.87 6.51 22.00
C LEU A 307 -3.55 7.12 20.62
N ALA A 308 -4.22 6.67 19.57
CA ALA A 308 -4.00 7.19 18.22
C ALA A 308 -4.38 8.67 18.09
N PHE A 309 -5.44 9.10 18.75
CA PHE A 309 -5.80 10.51 18.84
C PHE A 309 -4.75 11.31 19.63
N ALA A 310 -4.34 10.82 20.80
CA ALA A 310 -3.31 11.47 21.61
C ALA A 310 -1.97 11.59 20.86
N GLU A 311 -1.54 10.54 20.15
CA GLU A 311 -0.32 10.55 19.31
C GLU A 311 -0.36 11.63 18.23
N SER A 312 -1.52 11.97 17.69
CA SER A 312 -1.63 12.98 16.63
C SER A 312 -1.22 14.37 17.09
N GLY A 313 -1.36 14.68 18.40
CA GLY A 313 -1.12 16.00 18.96
C GLY A 313 -2.10 17.08 18.46
N VAL A 314 -3.12 16.71 17.70
CA VAL A 314 -4.13 17.65 17.20
C VAL A 314 -5.13 17.92 18.32
N THR A 315 -5.35 19.21 18.61
CA THR A 315 -6.44 19.64 19.50
C THR A 315 -7.74 19.66 18.70
N GLY A 316 -8.75 18.90 19.16
CA GLY A 316 -10.11 19.05 18.63
C GLY A 316 -10.65 20.45 18.95
N CYS A 317 -11.24 21.09 17.96
CA CYS A 317 -12.00 22.33 18.18
C CYS A 317 -13.39 22.03 18.74
#